data_bdabd746b3da1835399cc5a1becf13a6
#
_entry.id   bdabd746b3da1835399cc5a1becf13a6
#
_cell.length_a   1.000
_cell.length_b   1.000
_cell.length_c   1.000
_cell.angle_alpha   90.00
_cell.angle_beta   90.00
_cell.angle_gamma   90.00
#
_symmetry.space_group_name_H-M   'P 1'
#
loop_
_entity.id
_entity.type
_entity.pdbx_description
1 polymer ?
#
loop_
_entity_poly.entity_id
_entity_poly.type
_entity_poly.pdbx_seq_one_letter_code
_entity_poly.pdbx_strand_id
1 'polypeptide(L)'
;MLRSLVGSEMCIRDRITAEALWAGVRACKPGTTTWEINRVVHETITSRGATPSFLGLYGFPAAACISVNEELIHGIPDKKHLIKEGDIVSIDVGACIGGYHGDSAYTVGVGEIAPETKQLLEVTQECLNRGIAAALKGNRLGDIGSAVQTYAESYGYGVVREYVGHGVGRKMHEDPEVPNYGHPGRGVRLMPGMTIAIEPMINLKGEGVYTPVSYTHLRAHETPEHL
;
A
#
# COMPACT_ATOMS: atom_id res chain seq x y z
N MET A 1 27.74 18.85 5.52
CA MET A 1 27.10 18.98 4.21
C MET A 1 26.36 17.71 3.72
N LEU A 2 26.87 16.49 3.92
CA LEU A 2 26.17 15.27 3.46
C LEU A 2 24.77 15.05 4.08
N ARG A 3 24.53 15.44 5.33
CA ARG A 3 23.23 15.23 6.00
C ARG A 3 22.06 16.04 5.39
N SER A 4 22.34 17.19 4.77
CA SER A 4 21.30 18.00 4.12
C SER A 4 20.89 17.47 2.74
N LEU A 5 21.79 16.80 2.03
CA LEU A 5 21.53 16.20 0.73
C LEU A 5 20.64 14.96 0.85
N VAL A 6 20.93 14.05 1.80
CA VAL A 6 20.11 12.85 2.05
C VAL A 6 18.68 13.22 2.45
N GLY A 7 18.50 14.24 3.30
CA GLY A 7 17.16 14.73 3.67
C GLY A 7 16.39 15.31 2.48
N SER A 8 17.07 16.04 1.56
CA SER A 8 16.43 16.59 0.37
C SER A 8 16.05 15.50 -0.66
N GLU A 9 16.90 14.49 -0.84
CA GLU A 9 16.63 13.35 -1.74
C GLU A 9 15.44 12.53 -1.24
N MET A 10 15.33 12.28 0.07
CA MET A 10 14.19 11.62 0.68
C MET A 10 12.89 12.40 0.43
N CYS A 11 12.88 13.71 0.67
CA CYS A 11 11.70 14.53 0.39
C CYS A 11 11.34 14.57 -1.11
N ILE A 12 12.33 14.55 -2.00
CA ILE A 12 12.11 14.52 -3.44
C ILE A 12 11.47 13.19 -3.87
N ARG A 13 12.01 12.05 -3.40
CA ARG A 13 11.44 10.74 -3.72
C ARG A 13 10.00 10.61 -3.23
N ASP A 14 9.71 11.01 -1.99
CA ASP A 14 8.36 10.92 -1.40
C ASP A 14 7.37 11.77 -2.21
N ARG A 15 7.80 12.96 -2.63
CA ARG A 15 6.98 13.80 -3.49
C ARG A 15 6.73 13.18 -4.87
N ILE A 16 7.75 12.58 -5.51
CA ILE A 16 7.60 11.91 -6.80
C ILE A 16 6.65 10.71 -6.67
N THR A 17 6.82 9.90 -5.62
CA THR A 17 5.95 8.77 -5.33
C THR A 17 4.51 9.21 -5.15
N ALA A 18 4.27 10.24 -4.34
CA ALA A 18 2.94 10.80 -4.12
C ALA A 18 2.35 11.42 -5.40
N GLU A 19 3.12 12.17 -6.20
CA GLU A 19 2.66 12.72 -7.48
C GLU A 19 2.22 11.61 -8.44
N ALA A 20 2.99 10.51 -8.53
CA ALA A 20 2.68 9.36 -9.38
C ALA A 20 1.44 8.60 -8.88
N LEU A 21 1.33 8.38 -7.58
CA LEU A 21 0.15 7.79 -6.95
C LEU A 21 -1.11 8.59 -7.29
N TRP A 22 -1.10 9.91 -7.06
CA TRP A 22 -2.26 10.75 -7.34
C TRP A 22 -2.54 10.90 -8.85
N ALA A 23 -1.55 10.76 -9.72
CA ALA A 23 -1.76 10.67 -11.16
C ALA A 23 -2.53 9.38 -11.52
N GLY A 24 -2.15 8.24 -10.93
CA GLY A 24 -2.87 6.97 -11.04
C GLY A 24 -4.31 7.07 -10.52
N VAL A 25 -4.51 7.62 -9.33
CA VAL A 25 -5.85 7.84 -8.74
C VAL A 25 -6.75 8.68 -9.65
N ARG A 26 -6.24 9.76 -10.23
CA ARG A 26 -7.01 10.60 -11.17
C ARG A 26 -7.32 9.90 -12.50
N ALA A 27 -6.52 8.92 -12.89
CA ALA A 27 -6.76 8.09 -14.07
C ALA A 27 -7.80 6.99 -13.83
N CYS A 28 -8.10 6.68 -12.57
CA CYS A 28 -9.06 5.66 -12.16
C CYS A 28 -10.49 6.12 -12.44
N LYS A 29 -11.00 5.75 -13.62
CA LYS A 29 -12.35 6.12 -14.09
C LYS A 29 -13.01 4.91 -14.76
N PRO A 30 -14.35 4.81 -14.77
CA PRO A 30 -15.03 3.77 -15.52
C PRO A 30 -14.57 3.72 -16.98
N GLY A 31 -14.24 2.52 -17.48
CA GLY A 31 -13.75 2.29 -18.83
C GLY A 31 -12.24 2.42 -19.02
N THR A 32 -11.48 2.90 -18.02
CA THR A 32 -10.01 2.87 -18.03
C THR A 32 -9.54 1.45 -17.71
N THR A 33 -8.48 0.96 -18.37
CA THR A 33 -7.86 -0.31 -18.01
C THR A 33 -6.85 -0.15 -16.87
N THR A 34 -6.61 -1.21 -16.09
CA THR A 34 -5.55 -1.19 -15.08
C THR A 34 -4.18 -0.94 -15.69
N TRP A 35 -3.95 -1.36 -16.95
CA TRP A 35 -2.75 -1.06 -17.70
C TRP A 35 -2.56 0.43 -18.02
N GLU A 36 -3.64 1.14 -18.35
CA GLU A 36 -3.58 2.58 -18.61
C GLU A 36 -3.24 3.36 -17.35
N ILE A 37 -3.76 2.94 -16.18
CA ILE A 37 -3.40 3.52 -14.88
C ILE A 37 -1.90 3.31 -14.64
N ASN A 38 -1.39 2.10 -14.81
CA ASN A 38 0.03 1.79 -14.69
C ASN A 38 0.89 2.65 -15.64
N ARG A 39 0.44 2.87 -16.89
CA ARG A 39 1.15 3.71 -17.86
C ARG A 39 1.28 5.14 -17.36
N VAL A 40 0.22 5.72 -16.83
CA VAL A 40 0.21 7.08 -16.25
C VAL A 40 1.18 7.18 -15.07
N VAL A 41 1.19 6.18 -14.18
CA VAL A 41 2.13 6.10 -13.05
C VAL A 41 3.57 6.04 -13.56
N HIS A 42 3.86 5.14 -14.50
CA HIS A 42 5.18 4.97 -15.09
C HIS A 42 5.70 6.29 -15.73
N GLU A 43 4.87 6.92 -16.57
CA GLU A 43 5.21 8.18 -17.23
C GLU A 43 5.45 9.31 -16.23
N THR A 44 4.67 9.36 -15.15
CA THR A 44 4.85 10.36 -14.09
C THR A 44 6.19 10.17 -13.38
N ILE A 45 6.54 8.96 -12.97
CA ILE A 45 7.82 8.67 -12.31
C ILE A 45 8.99 9.01 -13.23
N THR A 46 8.98 8.53 -14.47
CA THR A 46 10.09 8.68 -15.40
C THR A 46 10.28 10.13 -15.86
N SER A 47 9.20 10.90 -16.02
CA SER A 47 9.26 12.33 -16.34
C SER A 47 9.92 13.18 -15.24
N ARG A 48 10.00 12.65 -14.03
CA ARG A 48 10.69 13.28 -12.88
C ARG A 48 12.15 12.82 -12.73
N GLY A 49 12.66 12.03 -13.67
CA GLY A 49 14.02 11.49 -13.60
C GLY A 49 14.21 10.37 -12.58
N ALA A 50 13.10 9.81 -12.07
CA ALA A 50 13.11 8.65 -11.17
C ALA A 50 12.86 7.35 -11.95
N THR A 51 13.10 6.20 -11.30
CA THR A 51 12.79 4.89 -11.85
C THR A 51 11.68 4.23 -11.03
N PRO A 52 10.71 3.52 -11.67
CA PRO A 52 9.72 2.74 -10.92
C PRO A 52 10.39 1.64 -10.10
N SER A 53 10.12 1.60 -8.79
CA SER A 53 10.79 0.65 -7.88
C SER A 53 10.32 -0.78 -8.06
N PHE A 54 9.07 -0.97 -8.49
CA PHE A 54 8.46 -2.30 -8.61
C PHE A 54 8.80 -2.99 -9.94
N LEU A 55 9.10 -2.22 -11.01
CA LEU A 55 9.41 -2.80 -12.31
C LEU A 55 10.66 -3.67 -12.26
N GLY A 56 10.49 -4.97 -12.46
CA GLY A 56 11.54 -5.98 -12.36
C GLY A 56 11.84 -6.49 -10.95
N LEU A 57 11.26 -5.88 -9.91
CA LEU A 57 11.43 -6.35 -8.52
C LEU A 57 10.77 -7.74 -8.37
N TYR A 58 11.56 -8.74 -8.02
CA TYR A 58 11.12 -10.15 -7.95
C TYR A 58 10.41 -10.64 -9.23
N GLY A 59 10.72 -10.03 -10.38
CA GLY A 59 10.09 -10.36 -11.66
C GLY A 59 8.75 -9.66 -11.92
N PHE A 60 8.34 -8.70 -11.08
CA PHE A 60 7.09 -7.95 -11.29
C PHE A 60 7.14 -7.15 -12.60
N PRO A 61 6.12 -7.24 -13.49
CA PRO A 61 6.23 -6.75 -14.88
C PRO A 61 5.81 -5.28 -15.07
N ALA A 62 5.45 -4.57 -14.00
CA ALA A 62 4.80 -3.27 -14.10
C ALA A 62 5.43 -2.22 -13.16
N ALA A 63 5.09 -0.95 -13.36
CA ALA A 63 5.58 0.17 -12.54
C ALA A 63 4.78 0.37 -11.25
N ALA A 64 3.54 -0.13 -11.22
CA ALA A 64 2.64 -0.04 -10.07
C ALA A 64 1.85 -1.33 -9.92
N CYS A 65 1.46 -1.67 -8.69
CA CYS A 65 0.44 -2.67 -8.43
C CYS A 65 -0.93 -2.00 -8.53
N ILE A 66 -1.85 -2.62 -9.26
CA ILE A 66 -3.23 -2.13 -9.41
C ILE A 66 -4.16 -3.27 -9.07
N SER A 67 -4.70 -3.25 -7.86
CA SER A 67 -5.56 -4.32 -7.32
C SER A 67 -7.01 -3.84 -7.27
N VAL A 68 -7.93 -4.63 -7.81
CA VAL A 68 -9.35 -4.25 -7.94
C VAL A 68 -10.23 -5.14 -7.07
N ASN A 69 -11.07 -4.52 -6.27
CA ASN A 69 -12.06 -5.17 -5.39
C ASN A 69 -11.42 -6.17 -4.42
N GLU A 70 -11.67 -7.47 -4.58
CA GLU A 70 -11.12 -8.55 -3.74
C GLU A 70 -9.62 -8.80 -3.93
N GLU A 71 -9.01 -8.21 -4.95
CA GLU A 71 -7.56 -8.23 -5.09
C GLU A 71 -6.93 -7.35 -4.01
N LEU A 72 -6.30 -7.98 -3.02
CA LEU A 72 -5.79 -7.26 -1.85
C LEU A 72 -4.57 -6.41 -2.18
N ILE A 73 -3.52 -7.06 -2.72
CA ILE A 73 -2.24 -6.46 -3.08
C ILE A 73 -1.63 -7.14 -4.32
N HIS A 74 -0.59 -6.51 -4.88
CA HIS A 74 0.25 -7.03 -5.97
C HIS A 74 -0.51 -7.30 -7.28
N GLY A 75 -1.67 -6.65 -7.49
CA GLY A 75 -2.42 -6.77 -8.74
C GLY A 75 -1.57 -6.38 -9.95
N ILE A 76 -1.44 -7.30 -10.92
CA ILE A 76 -0.70 -7.03 -12.17
C ILE A 76 -1.61 -6.30 -13.15
N PRO A 77 -1.21 -5.11 -13.61
CA PRO A 77 -1.98 -4.35 -14.59
C PRO A 77 -2.22 -5.12 -15.89
N ASP A 78 -3.46 -5.15 -16.35
CA ASP A 78 -3.90 -5.85 -17.57
C ASP A 78 -4.61 -4.89 -18.53
N LYS A 79 -4.37 -5.06 -19.86
CA LYS A 79 -4.99 -4.28 -20.93
C LYS A 79 -6.48 -4.58 -21.13
N LYS A 80 -6.96 -5.70 -20.56
CA LYS A 80 -8.34 -6.15 -20.69
C LYS A 80 -9.16 -5.91 -19.42
N HIS A 81 -8.50 -5.68 -18.28
CA HIS A 81 -9.18 -5.44 -17.01
C HIS A 81 -9.67 -3.99 -16.98
N LEU A 82 -10.93 -3.78 -17.28
CA LEU A 82 -11.61 -2.48 -17.28
C LEU A 82 -12.17 -2.16 -15.90
N ILE A 83 -11.86 -0.97 -15.42
CA ILE A 83 -12.46 -0.41 -14.20
C ILE A 83 -13.92 -0.07 -14.46
N LYS A 84 -14.79 -0.35 -13.49
CA LYS A 84 -16.22 -0.13 -13.54
C LYS A 84 -16.70 0.83 -12.46
N GLU A 85 -17.87 1.38 -12.65
CA GLU A 85 -18.60 2.08 -11.60
C GLU A 85 -18.84 1.14 -10.41
N GLY A 86 -18.61 1.61 -9.20
CA GLY A 86 -18.73 0.81 -7.98
C GLY A 86 -17.48 0.04 -7.55
N ASP A 87 -16.46 -0.06 -8.40
CA ASP A 87 -15.19 -0.71 -8.03
C ASP A 87 -14.43 0.10 -6.98
N ILE A 88 -13.64 -0.59 -6.16
CA ILE A 88 -12.53 0.01 -5.42
C ILE A 88 -11.21 -0.44 -6.06
N VAL A 89 -10.27 0.48 -6.15
CA VAL A 89 -8.98 0.24 -6.79
C VAL A 89 -7.86 0.66 -5.85
N SER A 90 -7.07 -0.30 -5.42
CA SER A 90 -5.84 -0.07 -4.65
C SER A 90 -4.68 0.13 -5.64
N ILE A 91 -4.06 1.29 -5.55
CA ILE A 91 -2.91 1.67 -6.37
C ILE A 91 -1.72 1.76 -5.44
N ASP A 92 -0.69 0.99 -5.73
CA ASP A 92 0.54 0.97 -4.95
C ASP A 92 1.72 1.32 -5.86
N VAL A 93 2.54 2.29 -5.42
CA VAL A 93 3.55 2.96 -6.24
C VAL A 93 4.86 3.08 -5.48
N GLY A 94 5.92 2.55 -6.07
CA GLY A 94 7.28 2.78 -5.63
C GLY A 94 8.08 3.62 -6.63
N ALA A 95 8.84 4.60 -6.15
CA ALA A 95 9.75 5.38 -6.99
C ALA A 95 11.16 5.45 -6.38
N CYS A 96 12.19 5.31 -7.22
CA CYS A 96 13.59 5.39 -6.79
C CYS A 96 14.27 6.57 -7.47
N ILE A 97 14.90 7.42 -6.66
CA ILE A 97 15.77 8.49 -7.14
C ILE A 97 17.00 8.62 -6.23
N GLY A 98 18.18 8.84 -6.81
CA GLY A 98 19.44 8.92 -6.07
C GLY A 98 19.78 7.61 -5.31
N GLY A 99 19.19 6.48 -5.70
CA GLY A 99 19.37 5.18 -5.03
C GLY A 99 18.54 5.03 -3.75
N TYR A 100 17.51 5.86 -3.54
CA TYR A 100 16.56 5.73 -2.43
C TYR A 100 15.15 5.50 -2.95
N HIS A 101 14.47 4.52 -2.34
CA HIS A 101 13.10 4.13 -2.67
C HIS A 101 12.10 4.86 -1.79
N GLY A 102 11.00 5.33 -2.40
CA GLY A 102 9.79 5.77 -1.72
C GLY A 102 8.67 4.79 -2.03
N ASP A 103 7.73 4.63 -1.13
CA ASP A 103 6.61 3.71 -1.18
C ASP A 103 5.34 4.41 -0.75
N SER A 104 4.25 4.21 -1.48
CA SER A 104 2.96 4.85 -1.15
C SER A 104 1.81 4.18 -1.87
N ALA A 105 0.77 3.83 -1.11
CA ALA A 105 -0.43 3.22 -1.62
C ALA A 105 -1.69 4.01 -1.24
N TYR A 106 -2.72 3.90 -2.07
CA TYR A 106 -4.04 4.47 -1.78
C TYR A 106 -5.13 3.67 -2.49
N THR A 107 -6.26 3.45 -1.80
CA THR A 107 -7.44 2.82 -2.37
C THR A 107 -8.50 3.86 -2.65
N VAL A 108 -8.98 3.91 -3.90
CA VAL A 108 -10.00 4.84 -4.34
C VAL A 108 -11.27 4.12 -4.76
N GLY A 109 -12.43 4.65 -4.37
CA GLY A 109 -13.72 4.22 -4.93
C GLY A 109 -13.98 4.88 -6.29
N VAL A 110 -14.51 4.13 -7.23
CA VAL A 110 -14.83 4.60 -8.59
C VAL A 110 -16.31 4.89 -8.70
N GLY A 111 -16.65 6.17 -8.76
CA GLY A 111 -18.03 6.63 -8.73
C GLY A 111 -18.74 6.34 -7.40
N GLU A 112 -19.96 5.82 -7.45
CA GLU A 112 -20.74 5.49 -6.25
C GLU A 112 -20.44 4.05 -5.81
N ILE A 113 -19.80 3.89 -4.65
CA ILE A 113 -19.48 2.58 -4.04
C ILE A 113 -20.47 2.21 -2.95
N ALA A 114 -20.60 0.92 -2.65
CA ALA A 114 -21.49 0.42 -1.60
C ALA A 114 -21.13 1.02 -0.22
N PRO A 115 -22.13 1.32 0.63
CA PRO A 115 -21.89 1.92 1.96
C PRO A 115 -20.94 1.10 2.84
N GLU A 116 -21.03 -0.23 2.80
CA GLU A 116 -20.15 -1.13 3.54
C GLU A 116 -18.70 -1.01 3.04
N THR A 117 -18.50 -0.95 1.74
CA THR A 117 -17.18 -0.75 1.12
C THR A 117 -16.61 0.62 1.48
N LYS A 118 -17.43 1.65 1.45
CA LYS A 118 -17.04 3.00 1.88
C LYS A 118 -16.57 3.01 3.33
N GLN A 119 -17.32 2.35 4.22
CA GLN A 119 -16.93 2.22 5.62
C GLN A 119 -15.59 1.48 5.78
N LEU A 120 -15.36 0.40 5.01
CA LEU A 120 -14.08 -0.31 5.02
C LEU A 120 -12.92 0.64 4.67
N LEU A 121 -13.04 1.45 3.63
CA LEU A 121 -12.01 2.40 3.23
C LEU A 121 -11.76 3.46 4.31
N GLU A 122 -12.81 4.01 4.91
CA GLU A 122 -12.73 4.99 5.98
C GLU A 122 -12.05 4.41 7.24
N VAL A 123 -12.42 3.20 7.62
CA VAL A 123 -11.81 2.49 8.76
C VAL A 123 -10.36 2.16 8.48
N THR A 124 -10.01 1.69 7.28
CA THR A 124 -8.63 1.40 6.90
C THR A 124 -7.76 2.65 6.92
N GLN A 125 -8.28 3.77 6.43
CA GLN A 125 -7.57 5.07 6.50
C GLN A 125 -7.34 5.50 7.96
N GLU A 126 -8.33 5.32 8.83
CA GLU A 126 -8.18 5.66 10.25
C GLU A 126 -7.22 4.68 10.96
N CYS A 127 -7.17 3.40 10.56
CA CYS A 127 -6.16 2.45 11.02
C CYS A 127 -4.75 2.96 10.72
N LEU A 128 -4.52 3.46 9.50
CA LEU A 128 -3.24 4.07 9.11
C LEU A 128 -2.93 5.29 9.97
N ASN A 129 -3.89 6.20 10.15
CA ASN A 129 -3.70 7.41 10.96
C ASN A 129 -3.30 7.07 12.40
N ARG A 130 -3.93 6.05 12.99
CA ARG A 130 -3.60 5.57 14.34
C ARG A 130 -2.23 4.91 14.41
N GLY A 131 -1.88 4.11 13.39
CA GLY A 131 -0.54 3.53 13.26
C GLY A 131 0.54 4.62 13.21
N ILE A 132 0.33 5.65 12.38
CA ILE A 132 1.22 6.80 12.27
C ILE A 132 1.31 7.56 13.62
N ALA A 133 0.19 7.80 14.29
CA ALA A 133 0.16 8.46 15.59
C ALA A 133 0.91 7.67 16.67
N ALA A 134 0.94 6.33 16.58
CA ALA A 134 1.70 5.47 17.46
C ALA A 134 3.20 5.38 17.10
N ALA A 135 3.61 5.84 15.90
CA ALA A 135 4.99 5.77 15.41
C ALA A 135 5.89 6.87 16.02
N LEU A 136 5.92 6.96 17.34
CA LEU A 136 6.68 7.97 18.08
C LEU A 136 8.02 7.42 18.55
N LYS A 137 9.01 8.33 18.66
CA LYS A 137 10.31 8.02 19.26
C LYS A 137 10.15 7.36 20.64
N GLY A 138 10.72 6.17 20.79
CA GLY A 138 10.69 5.41 22.04
C GLY A 138 9.59 4.36 22.11
N ASN A 139 8.53 4.50 21.31
CA ASN A 139 7.56 3.43 21.10
C ASN A 139 8.19 2.26 20.35
N ARG A 140 7.45 1.20 20.19
CA ARG A 140 7.88 -0.02 19.49
C ARG A 140 6.92 -0.37 18.36
N LEU A 141 7.33 -1.24 17.46
CA LEU A 141 6.49 -1.67 16.32
C LEU A 141 5.16 -2.27 16.77
N GLY A 142 5.15 -3.00 17.90
CA GLY A 142 3.91 -3.52 18.48
C GLY A 142 2.91 -2.44 18.93
N ASP A 143 3.37 -1.21 19.20
CA ASP A 143 2.47 -0.09 19.50
C ASP A 143 1.73 0.35 18.23
N ILE A 144 2.42 0.36 17.08
CA ILE A 144 1.82 0.62 15.76
C ILE A 144 0.80 -0.46 15.44
N GLY A 145 1.23 -1.74 15.45
CA GLY A 145 0.36 -2.87 15.09
C GLY A 145 -0.87 -2.98 16.00
N SER A 146 -0.69 -2.78 17.31
CA SER A 146 -1.82 -2.78 18.25
C SER A 146 -2.82 -1.66 18.00
N ALA A 147 -2.35 -0.46 17.63
CA ALA A 147 -3.22 0.67 17.32
C ALA A 147 -4.07 0.41 16.06
N VAL A 148 -3.48 -0.19 15.03
CA VAL A 148 -4.16 -0.63 13.81
C VAL A 148 -5.18 -1.71 14.13
N GLN A 149 -4.72 -2.82 14.74
CA GLN A 149 -5.52 -4.01 15.01
C GLN A 149 -6.74 -3.69 15.87
N THR A 150 -6.54 -3.02 16.99
CA THR A 150 -7.63 -2.71 17.94
C THR A 150 -8.74 -1.92 17.26
N TYR A 151 -8.39 -1.00 16.37
CA TYR A 151 -9.39 -0.19 15.68
C TYR A 151 -10.14 -0.99 14.61
N ALA A 152 -9.45 -1.72 13.75
CA ALA A 152 -10.07 -2.56 12.73
C ALA A 152 -11.02 -3.60 13.35
N GLU A 153 -10.56 -4.33 14.39
CA GLU A 153 -11.34 -5.35 15.08
C GLU A 153 -12.57 -4.78 15.80
N SER A 154 -12.56 -3.50 16.22
CA SER A 154 -13.73 -2.84 16.81
C SER A 154 -14.90 -2.68 15.83
N TYR A 155 -14.64 -2.77 14.52
CA TYR A 155 -15.66 -2.81 13.46
C TYR A 155 -15.98 -4.25 13.00
N GLY A 156 -15.36 -5.27 13.60
CA GLY A 156 -15.49 -6.67 13.18
C GLY A 156 -14.68 -7.01 11.94
N TYR A 157 -13.75 -6.16 11.53
CA TYR A 157 -12.89 -6.36 10.37
C TYR A 157 -11.66 -7.21 10.73
N GLY A 158 -11.16 -7.94 9.74
CA GLY A 158 -9.95 -8.75 9.87
C GLY A 158 -8.69 -7.98 9.48
N VAL A 159 -7.62 -8.19 10.23
CA VAL A 159 -6.30 -7.65 9.91
C VAL A 159 -5.45 -8.76 9.31
N VAL A 160 -5.01 -8.57 8.08
CA VAL A 160 -4.14 -9.52 7.38
C VAL A 160 -2.81 -9.67 8.11
N ARG A 161 -2.32 -10.91 8.25
CA ARG A 161 -1.10 -11.24 9.02
C ARG A 161 0.05 -11.73 8.17
N GLU A 162 -0.22 -12.25 6.97
CA GLU A 162 0.78 -12.81 6.08
C GLU A 162 1.65 -11.74 5.41
N TYR A 163 1.13 -10.52 5.33
CA TYR A 163 1.81 -9.38 4.75
C TYR A 163 1.83 -8.21 5.71
N VAL A 164 2.95 -7.53 5.74
CA VAL A 164 3.24 -6.47 6.72
C VAL A 164 3.99 -5.33 6.05
N GLY A 165 3.96 -4.16 6.66
CA GLY A 165 4.82 -3.06 6.28
C GLY A 165 6.30 -3.37 6.56
N HIS A 166 7.18 -2.47 6.15
CA HIS A 166 8.63 -2.74 6.18
C HIS A 166 9.45 -1.45 6.33
N GLY A 167 10.74 -1.61 6.61
CA GLY A 167 11.71 -0.55 6.39
C GLY A 167 11.85 -0.23 4.90
N VAL A 168 12.11 1.01 4.54
CA VAL A 168 12.33 1.44 3.16
C VAL A 168 13.49 2.44 3.09
N GLY A 169 14.39 2.24 2.12
CA GLY A 169 15.57 3.09 2.02
C GLY A 169 16.35 2.86 0.73
N ARG A 170 17.53 2.30 0.82
CA ARG A 170 18.33 1.92 -0.36
C ARG A 170 17.82 0.67 -1.06
N LYS A 171 17.08 -0.16 -0.34
CA LYS A 171 16.27 -1.26 -0.90
C LYS A 171 14.81 -0.89 -0.74
N MET A 172 13.99 -1.49 -1.61
CA MET A 172 12.54 -1.34 -1.53
C MET A 172 12.01 -1.91 -0.21
N HIS A 173 12.48 -3.10 0.16
CA HIS A 173 12.15 -3.75 1.41
C HIS A 173 13.41 -3.89 2.27
N GLU A 174 13.38 -3.31 3.45
CA GLU A 174 14.44 -3.35 4.47
C GLU A 174 13.82 -3.74 5.82
N ASP A 175 14.66 -4.23 6.72
CA ASP A 175 14.30 -4.37 8.12
C ASP A 175 13.99 -3.01 8.77
N PRO A 176 13.12 -2.97 9.74
CA PRO A 176 12.35 -4.06 10.30
C PRO A 176 11.03 -4.30 9.56
N GLU A 177 10.46 -5.51 9.70
CA GLU A 177 9.04 -5.72 9.39
C GLU A 177 8.16 -4.88 10.33
N VAL A 178 7.05 -4.35 9.79
CA VAL A 178 6.10 -3.47 10.48
C VAL A 178 4.71 -4.11 10.48
N PRO A 179 4.43 -5.06 11.37
CA PRO A 179 3.14 -5.73 11.43
C PRO A 179 1.99 -4.76 11.75
N ASN A 180 0.83 -5.01 11.13
CA ASN A 180 -0.42 -4.29 11.39
C ASN A 180 -1.19 -4.86 12.60
N TYR A 181 -0.56 -5.73 13.38
CA TYR A 181 -1.08 -6.39 14.57
C TYR A 181 0.03 -6.53 15.62
N GLY A 182 -0.35 -6.82 16.84
CA GLY A 182 0.63 -7.07 17.90
C GLY A 182 0.22 -6.57 19.28
N HIS A 183 1.18 -6.52 20.17
CA HIS A 183 0.98 -6.10 21.56
C HIS A 183 1.76 -4.81 21.87
N PRO A 184 1.16 -3.86 22.60
CA PRO A 184 1.85 -2.64 23.01
C PRO A 184 3.16 -2.94 23.74
N GLY A 185 4.16 -2.12 23.51
CA GLY A 185 5.47 -2.23 24.16
C GLY A 185 6.32 -3.43 23.68
N ARG A 186 5.96 -4.12 22.61
CA ARG A 186 6.71 -5.24 22.03
C ARG A 186 7.33 -4.88 20.68
N GLY A 187 8.29 -5.71 20.24
CA GLY A 187 8.99 -5.53 18.97
C GLY A 187 10.12 -4.51 19.02
N VAL A 188 10.65 -4.17 17.85
CA VAL A 188 11.78 -3.26 17.67
C VAL A 188 11.40 -1.85 18.16
N ARG A 189 12.34 -1.18 18.84
CA ARG A 189 12.15 0.19 19.29
C ARG A 189 12.31 1.18 18.13
N LEU A 190 11.39 2.11 18.02
CA LEU A 190 11.45 3.18 17.02
C LEU A 190 12.53 4.20 17.37
N MET A 191 13.42 4.44 16.43
CA MET A 191 14.55 5.35 16.59
C MET A 191 14.50 6.46 15.54
N PRO A 192 14.96 7.67 15.87
CA PRO A 192 15.10 8.73 14.88
C PRO A 192 15.98 8.30 13.70
N GLY A 193 15.55 8.58 12.49
CA GLY A 193 16.25 8.21 11.27
C GLY A 193 15.77 6.91 10.64
N MET A 194 14.90 6.15 11.29
CA MET A 194 14.18 5.04 10.64
C MET A 194 13.19 5.59 9.63
N THR A 195 13.13 4.97 8.46
CA THR A 195 12.09 5.16 7.46
C THR A 195 11.35 3.85 7.30
N ILE A 196 10.04 3.86 7.52
CA ILE A 196 9.19 2.66 7.49
C ILE A 196 7.93 2.93 6.68
N ALA A 197 7.42 1.90 6.02
CA ALA A 197 6.10 1.86 5.45
C ALA A 197 5.12 1.24 6.48
N ILE A 198 4.00 1.90 6.69
CA ILE A 198 2.89 1.43 7.54
C ILE A 198 1.73 1.17 6.59
N GLU A 199 1.35 -0.10 6.43
CA GLU A 199 0.47 -0.55 5.35
C GLU A 199 -0.65 -1.42 5.90
N PRO A 200 -1.69 -0.85 6.53
CA PRO A 200 -2.83 -1.63 6.99
C PRO A 200 -3.53 -2.35 5.84
N MET A 201 -3.62 -3.67 5.93
CA MET A 201 -4.37 -4.52 5.01
C MET A 201 -5.54 -5.09 5.78
N ILE A 202 -6.75 -4.63 5.44
CA ILE A 202 -7.97 -4.86 6.22
C ILE A 202 -9.01 -5.53 5.34
N ASN A 203 -9.54 -6.66 5.80
CA ASN A 203 -10.61 -7.39 5.16
C ASN A 203 -11.95 -7.12 5.84
N LEU A 204 -13.04 -7.14 5.10
CA LEU A 204 -14.41 -7.06 5.66
C LEU A 204 -14.69 -8.18 6.65
N LYS A 205 -14.14 -9.40 6.39
CA LYS A 205 -14.30 -10.57 7.26
C LYS A 205 -13.03 -11.41 7.26
N GLY A 206 -12.63 -11.85 8.46
CA GLY A 206 -11.48 -12.75 8.61
C GLY A 206 -10.13 -12.11 8.25
N GLU A 207 -9.06 -12.76 8.64
CA GLU A 207 -7.69 -12.29 8.46
C GLU A 207 -6.94 -12.97 7.31
N GLY A 208 -7.53 -14.01 6.71
CA GLY A 208 -6.89 -14.85 5.72
C GLY A 208 -6.83 -14.22 4.34
N VAL A 209 -5.79 -14.59 3.61
CA VAL A 209 -5.59 -14.28 2.19
C VAL A 209 -5.25 -15.57 1.43
N TYR A 210 -5.47 -15.59 0.13
CA TYR A 210 -5.06 -16.70 -0.69
C TYR A 210 -4.46 -16.22 -2.01
N THR A 211 -3.52 -17.00 -2.54
CA THR A 211 -2.96 -16.78 -3.87
C THR A 211 -3.60 -17.77 -4.84
N PRO A 212 -4.36 -17.32 -5.84
CA PRO A 212 -4.92 -18.21 -6.85
C PRO A 212 -3.82 -18.99 -7.58
N VAL A 213 -4.08 -20.27 -7.89
CA VAL A 213 -3.08 -21.19 -8.50
C VAL A 213 -2.51 -20.69 -9.83
N SER A 214 -3.22 -19.81 -10.53
CA SER A 214 -2.82 -19.26 -11.83
C SER A 214 -2.15 -17.89 -11.76
N TYR A 215 -1.80 -17.31 -10.63
CA TYR A 215 -1.59 -15.91 -10.49
C TYR A 215 -0.61 -15.44 -9.47
N THR A 216 -0.35 -14.36 -9.61
CA THR A 216 0.51 -13.22 -9.42
C THR A 216 -0.05 -12.10 -8.53
N HIS A 217 -1.27 -12.17 -8.04
CA HIS A 217 -1.86 -11.23 -7.09
C HIS A 217 -2.55 -11.96 -5.92
N LEU A 218 -2.67 -11.28 -4.81
CA LEU A 218 -3.26 -11.81 -3.58
C LEU A 218 -4.68 -11.31 -3.41
N ARG A 219 -5.58 -12.22 -3.01
CA ARG A 219 -6.99 -11.91 -2.76
C ARG A 219 -7.35 -12.08 -1.28
N ALA A 220 -8.24 -11.24 -0.79
CA ALA A 220 -8.89 -11.45 0.50
C ALA A 220 -9.66 -12.78 0.47
N HIS A 221 -9.62 -13.51 1.57
CA HIS A 221 -10.35 -14.78 1.70
C HIS A 221 -11.84 -14.46 1.87
N GLU A 222 -12.63 -14.74 0.83
CA GLU A 222 -14.08 -14.71 0.93
C GLU A 222 -14.61 -15.94 1.68
N THR A 223 -15.68 -15.78 2.43
CA THR A 223 -16.32 -16.90 3.12
C THR A 223 -16.93 -17.90 2.11
N PRO A 224 -17.04 -19.22 2.46
CA PRO A 224 -17.49 -20.27 1.52
C PRO A 224 -18.90 -20.12 0.94
N GLU A 225 -19.62 -19.07 1.25
CA GLU A 225 -21.00 -18.83 0.80
C GLU A 225 -21.12 -18.28 -0.63
N HIS A 226 -19.99 -18.06 -1.30
CA HIS A 226 -19.92 -17.52 -2.67
C HIS A 226 -19.09 -18.41 -3.65
N LEU A 227 -18.95 -19.70 -3.33
CA LEU A 227 -18.40 -20.71 -4.26
C LEU A 227 -19.53 -21.54 -4.89
#